data_46731497c6eb545553a8a71d7ced08d8
#
_entry.id   46731497c6eb545553a8a71d7ced08d8
#
_cell.length_a   1.000
_cell.length_b   1.000
_cell.length_c   1.000
_cell.angle_alpha   90.00
_cell.angle_beta   90.00
_cell.angle_gamma   90.00
#
_symmetry.space_group_name_H-M   'P 1'
#
loop_
_entity.id
_entity.type
_entity.pdbx_description
1 polymer ?
#
loop_
_entity_poly.entity_id
_entity_poly.type
_entity_poly.pdbx_seq_one_letter_code
_entity_poly.pdbx_strand_id
1 'polypeptide(L)'
;MKFKYLIGILFLLISVAPKAQKRAEVLEKQLEIIRTSPDNHEALLYVCEHYLKQGDYSKTVTYAEFLKNQKSARKNPSVLFNAHLYLGKAQMMSGREKAARKNLDAALGLATQLKNDSLLCTLYGALGEYAANIDADFYQAIQWIYKGIELAQRNRHKQQYGLLLSQLANTYYLKRDGNGLKYALESYELGCELQDNYLTYSGAIQSAYMYFLNKQHTQAMAYVQE
;
A
#
# COMPACT_ATOMS: atom_id res chain seq x y z
N MET A 1 -10.51 -37.59 -10.38
CA MET A 1 -10.55 -36.13 -10.19
C MET A 1 -9.51 -35.60 -9.18
N LYS A 2 -9.11 -36.32 -8.12
CA LYS A 2 -8.14 -35.85 -7.10
C LYS A 2 -6.69 -35.63 -7.59
N PHE A 3 -6.25 -36.33 -8.65
CA PHE A 3 -4.85 -36.25 -9.14
C PHE A 3 -4.53 -34.95 -9.92
N LYS A 4 -5.51 -34.34 -10.60
CA LYS A 4 -5.31 -33.08 -11.35
C LYS A 4 -5.13 -31.86 -10.40
N TYR A 5 -5.79 -31.88 -9.24
CA TYR A 5 -5.61 -30.82 -8.23
C TYR A 5 -4.24 -30.89 -7.54
N LEU A 6 -3.70 -32.10 -7.34
CA LEU A 6 -2.38 -32.27 -6.73
C LEU A 6 -1.26 -31.74 -7.65
N ILE A 7 -1.36 -31.96 -8.97
CA ILE A 7 -0.42 -31.46 -9.96
C ILE A 7 -0.51 -29.93 -10.07
N GLY A 8 -1.71 -29.34 -10.04
CA GLY A 8 -1.90 -27.89 -10.05
C GLY A 8 -1.28 -27.19 -8.83
N ILE A 9 -1.46 -27.77 -7.63
CA ILE A 9 -0.85 -27.26 -6.39
C ILE A 9 0.69 -27.41 -6.44
N LEU A 10 1.20 -28.48 -6.98
CA LEU A 10 2.66 -28.68 -7.13
C LEU A 10 3.27 -27.68 -8.11
N PHE A 11 2.60 -27.37 -9.23
CA PHE A 11 3.04 -26.35 -10.19
C PHE A 11 2.99 -24.95 -9.59
N LEU A 12 1.98 -24.61 -8.81
CA LEU A 12 1.89 -23.34 -8.08
C LEU A 12 3.03 -23.19 -7.06
N LEU A 13 3.34 -24.23 -6.31
CA LEU A 13 4.45 -24.22 -5.35
C LEU A 13 5.82 -24.06 -6.05
N ILE A 14 6.01 -24.68 -7.22
CA ILE A 14 7.27 -24.58 -7.99
C ILE A 14 7.44 -23.18 -8.61
N SER A 15 6.36 -22.49 -8.97
CA SER A 15 6.44 -21.15 -9.59
C SER A 15 6.57 -20.00 -8.57
N VAL A 16 6.07 -20.20 -7.35
CA VAL A 16 6.10 -19.17 -6.27
C VAL A 16 7.41 -19.23 -5.47
N ALA A 17 7.98 -20.43 -5.28
CA ALA A 17 9.20 -20.62 -4.50
C ALA A 17 10.40 -19.77 -4.99
N PRO A 18 10.72 -19.70 -6.30
CA PRO A 18 11.86 -18.91 -6.77
C PRO A 18 11.70 -17.41 -6.56
N LYS A 19 10.46 -16.89 -6.69
CA LYS A 19 10.19 -15.46 -6.45
C LYS A 19 10.25 -15.10 -4.96
N ALA A 20 9.76 -15.99 -4.10
CA ALA A 20 9.82 -15.81 -2.65
C ALA A 20 11.28 -15.89 -2.16
N GLN A 21 12.06 -16.86 -2.66
CA GLN A 21 13.48 -17.01 -2.36
C GLN A 21 14.27 -15.78 -2.79
N LYS A 22 14.08 -15.29 -4.02
CA LYS A 22 14.73 -14.08 -4.51
C LYS A 22 14.41 -12.84 -3.64
N ARG A 23 13.16 -12.71 -3.17
CA ARG A 23 12.77 -11.61 -2.25
C ARG A 23 13.46 -11.73 -0.90
N ALA A 24 13.59 -12.96 -0.36
CA ALA A 24 14.30 -13.20 0.89
C ALA A 24 15.81 -12.87 0.75
N GLU A 25 16.44 -13.28 -0.34
CA GLU A 25 17.85 -12.95 -0.63
C GLU A 25 18.10 -11.43 -0.73
N VAL A 26 17.18 -10.70 -1.39
CA VAL A 26 17.26 -9.23 -1.46
C VAL A 26 17.11 -8.61 -0.07
N LEU A 27 16.17 -9.08 0.74
CA LEU A 27 15.99 -8.58 2.10
C LEU A 27 17.25 -8.81 2.95
N GLU A 28 17.82 -10.02 2.94
CA GLU A 28 19.05 -10.32 3.68
C GLU A 28 20.20 -9.41 3.26
N LYS A 29 20.35 -9.17 1.96
CA LYS A 29 21.33 -8.22 1.44
C LYS A 29 21.12 -6.80 1.99
N GLN A 30 19.87 -6.31 2.04
CA GLN A 30 19.59 -4.98 2.59
C GLN A 30 19.86 -4.92 4.10
N LEU A 31 19.53 -5.98 4.83
CA LEU A 31 19.84 -6.07 6.27
C LEU A 31 21.35 -6.08 6.53
N GLU A 32 22.14 -6.74 5.69
CA GLU A 32 23.60 -6.71 5.80
C GLU A 32 24.18 -5.32 5.49
N ILE A 33 23.62 -4.62 4.49
CA ILE A 33 23.98 -3.23 4.20
C ILE A 33 23.71 -2.35 5.44
N ILE A 34 22.58 -2.53 6.12
CA ILE A 34 22.25 -1.75 7.33
C ILE A 34 23.22 -2.08 8.47
N ARG A 35 23.67 -3.34 8.62
CA ARG A 35 24.67 -3.72 9.65
C ARG A 35 26.01 -3.04 9.43
N THR A 36 26.47 -2.95 8.18
CA THR A 36 27.77 -2.37 7.82
C THR A 36 27.71 -0.86 7.61
N SER A 37 26.57 -0.35 7.22
CA SER A 37 26.32 1.07 6.93
C SER A 37 24.94 1.49 7.47
N PRO A 38 24.84 1.75 8.79
CA PRO A 38 23.55 2.04 9.43
C PRO A 38 22.83 3.29 8.90
N ASP A 39 23.55 4.19 8.27
CA ASP A 39 23.01 5.43 7.65
C ASP A 39 22.57 5.25 6.19
N ASN A 40 22.56 4.02 5.67
CA ASN A 40 22.09 3.76 4.31
C ASN A 40 20.56 3.88 4.24
N HIS A 41 20.08 5.03 3.81
CA HIS A 41 18.66 5.34 3.76
C HIS A 41 17.89 4.45 2.76
N GLU A 42 18.49 4.09 1.63
CA GLU A 42 17.84 3.24 0.62
C GLU A 42 17.56 1.85 1.18
N ALA A 43 18.54 1.26 1.86
CA ALA A 43 18.37 -0.03 2.50
C ALA A 43 17.30 0.02 3.60
N LEU A 44 17.30 1.06 4.44
CA LEU A 44 16.30 1.26 5.49
C LEU A 44 14.91 1.45 4.93
N LEU A 45 14.74 2.26 3.87
CA LEU A 45 13.45 2.46 3.19
C LEU A 45 12.94 1.16 2.58
N TYR A 46 13.81 0.39 1.92
CA TYR A 46 13.46 -0.92 1.38
C TYR A 46 12.95 -1.87 2.46
N VAL A 47 13.65 -1.96 3.58
CA VAL A 47 13.30 -2.83 4.71
C VAL A 47 11.97 -2.40 5.36
N CYS A 48 11.74 -1.10 5.52
CA CYS A 48 10.46 -0.57 6.01
C CYS A 48 9.30 -0.95 5.08
N GLU A 49 9.46 -0.74 3.78
CA GLU A 49 8.45 -1.07 2.78
C GLU A 49 8.20 -2.59 2.73
N HIS A 50 9.26 -3.39 2.77
CA HIS A 50 9.17 -4.84 2.76
C HIS A 50 8.33 -5.35 3.93
N TYR A 51 8.67 -4.97 5.16
CA TYR A 51 7.93 -5.41 6.34
C TYR A 51 6.51 -4.87 6.39
N LEU A 52 6.26 -3.65 5.92
CA LEU A 52 4.91 -3.10 5.81
C LEU A 52 4.04 -3.96 4.88
N LYS A 53 4.57 -4.34 3.70
CA LYS A 53 3.88 -5.20 2.73
C LYS A 53 3.66 -6.63 3.24
N GLN A 54 4.50 -7.11 4.15
CA GLN A 54 4.36 -8.43 4.79
C GLN A 54 3.42 -8.40 6.02
N GLY A 55 2.93 -7.22 6.42
CA GLY A 55 2.10 -7.06 7.61
C GLY A 55 2.89 -7.14 8.93
N ASP A 56 4.23 -7.16 8.87
CA ASP A 56 5.07 -7.09 10.08
C ASP A 56 5.22 -5.62 10.53
N TYR A 57 4.13 -5.10 11.09
CA TYR A 57 4.07 -3.71 11.52
C TYR A 57 5.05 -3.39 12.65
N SER A 58 5.39 -4.39 13.48
CA SER A 58 6.35 -4.21 14.56
C SER A 58 7.74 -3.89 14.02
N LYS A 59 8.23 -4.70 13.06
CA LYS A 59 9.51 -4.44 12.40
C LYS A 59 9.47 -3.15 11.57
N THR A 60 8.37 -2.87 10.86
CA THR A 60 8.20 -1.61 10.14
C THR A 60 8.42 -0.42 11.09
N VAL A 61 7.78 -0.41 12.26
CA VAL A 61 7.95 0.66 13.25
C VAL A 61 9.39 0.73 13.73
N THR A 62 10.02 -0.40 14.04
CA THR A 62 11.41 -0.43 14.52
C THR A 62 12.38 0.22 13.52
N TYR A 63 12.32 -0.19 12.26
CA TYR A 63 13.22 0.34 11.22
C TYR A 63 12.89 1.80 10.83
N ALA A 64 11.60 2.16 10.80
CA ALA A 64 11.19 3.53 10.48
C ALA A 64 11.54 4.51 11.63
N GLU A 65 11.42 4.11 12.90
CA GLU A 65 11.93 4.92 14.04
C GLU A 65 13.45 5.04 13.99
N PHE A 66 14.17 3.96 13.69
CA PHE A 66 15.61 4.01 13.51
C PHE A 66 15.99 4.99 12.41
N LEU A 67 15.37 4.91 11.23
CA LEU A 67 15.58 5.83 10.12
C LEU A 67 15.29 7.28 10.51
N LYS A 68 14.13 7.55 11.11
CA LYS A 68 13.72 8.89 11.54
C LYS A 68 14.73 9.55 12.50
N ASN A 69 15.38 8.73 13.33
CA ASN A 69 16.32 9.21 14.36
C ASN A 69 17.73 9.45 13.82
N GLN A 70 18.06 9.00 12.60
CA GLN A 70 19.37 9.26 11.98
C GLN A 70 19.59 10.76 11.75
N LYS A 71 20.79 11.25 12.08
CA LYS A 71 21.14 12.66 11.85
C LYS A 71 21.10 13.03 10.36
N SER A 72 21.52 12.12 9.50
CA SER A 72 21.51 12.23 8.05
C SER A 72 20.08 12.30 7.50
N ALA A 73 19.15 11.46 8.00
CA ALA A 73 17.75 11.47 7.60
C ALA A 73 17.05 12.79 7.97
N ARG A 74 17.35 13.35 9.14
CA ARG A 74 16.79 14.64 9.58
C ARG A 74 17.17 15.81 8.69
N LYS A 75 18.27 15.70 7.94
CA LYS A 75 18.71 16.69 6.95
C LYS A 75 18.12 16.44 5.56
N ASN A 76 17.41 15.31 5.37
CA ASN A 76 16.79 14.96 4.09
C ASN A 76 15.26 14.87 4.26
N PRO A 77 14.51 15.92 3.91
CA PRO A 77 13.06 15.96 4.10
C PRO A 77 12.31 14.83 3.38
N SER A 78 12.79 14.34 2.23
CA SER A 78 12.17 13.22 1.52
C SER A 78 12.32 11.89 2.26
N VAL A 79 13.49 11.65 2.86
CA VAL A 79 13.72 10.47 3.70
C VAL A 79 12.89 10.54 4.97
N LEU A 80 12.83 11.70 5.60
CA LEU A 80 12.04 11.94 6.80
C LEU A 80 10.54 11.79 6.53
N PHE A 81 10.07 12.26 5.37
CA PHE A 81 8.70 12.02 4.89
C PHE A 81 8.38 10.52 4.86
N ASN A 82 9.21 9.72 4.20
CA ASN A 82 8.98 8.28 4.09
C ASN A 82 9.00 7.59 5.45
N ALA A 83 9.92 7.97 6.35
CA ALA A 83 9.94 7.43 7.71
C ALA A 83 8.63 7.71 8.45
N HIS A 84 8.11 8.94 8.39
CA HIS A 84 6.82 9.28 8.98
C HIS A 84 5.65 8.57 8.30
N LEU A 85 5.65 8.41 6.99
CA LEU A 85 4.63 7.67 6.25
C LEU A 85 4.58 6.20 6.68
N TYR A 86 5.73 5.51 6.74
CA TYR A 86 5.78 4.11 7.18
C TYR A 86 5.35 3.95 8.65
N LEU A 87 5.76 4.87 9.52
CA LEU A 87 5.30 4.90 10.91
C LEU A 87 3.79 5.08 10.99
N GLY A 88 3.24 6.04 10.27
CA GLY A 88 1.82 6.30 10.23
C GLY A 88 1.02 5.08 9.79
N LYS A 89 1.40 4.46 8.67
CA LYS A 89 0.73 3.26 8.15
C LYS A 89 0.86 2.06 9.11
N ALA A 90 2.05 1.76 9.61
CA ALA A 90 2.25 0.63 10.50
C ALA A 90 1.55 0.80 11.86
N GLN A 91 1.53 2.03 12.40
CA GLN A 91 0.85 2.34 13.65
C GLN A 91 -0.68 2.31 13.51
N MET A 92 -1.22 2.76 12.37
CA MET A 92 -2.64 2.62 12.04
C MET A 92 -3.05 1.14 12.05
N MET A 93 -2.31 0.29 11.33
CA MET A 93 -2.59 -1.14 11.23
C MET A 93 -2.37 -1.91 12.55
N SER A 94 -1.61 -1.36 13.49
CA SER A 94 -1.39 -1.94 14.84
C SER A 94 -2.24 -1.29 15.93
N GLY A 95 -3.28 -0.52 15.58
CA GLY A 95 -4.23 0.09 16.53
C GLY A 95 -3.65 1.26 17.35
N ARG A 96 -2.51 1.82 16.94
CA ARG A 96 -1.89 2.99 17.59
C ARG A 96 -2.33 4.29 16.92
N GLU A 97 -3.63 4.55 16.94
CA GLU A 97 -4.30 5.58 16.16
C GLU A 97 -3.73 6.99 16.33
N LYS A 98 -3.58 7.46 17.58
CA LYS A 98 -3.03 8.81 17.87
C LYS A 98 -1.60 8.98 17.34
N ALA A 99 -0.77 7.94 17.46
CA ALA A 99 0.59 7.96 16.96
C ALA A 99 0.63 7.94 15.44
N ALA A 100 -0.26 7.15 14.81
CA ALA A 100 -0.44 7.10 13.36
C ALA A 100 -0.81 8.48 12.82
N ARG A 101 -1.83 9.13 13.39
CA ARG A 101 -2.25 10.47 12.99
C ARG A 101 -1.11 11.48 13.08
N LYS A 102 -0.41 11.53 14.20
CA LYS A 102 0.75 12.43 14.38
C LYS A 102 1.81 12.25 13.30
N ASN A 103 2.11 11.00 12.92
CA ASN A 103 3.10 10.74 11.88
C ASN A 103 2.57 11.08 10.48
N LEU A 104 1.30 10.82 10.17
CA LEU A 104 0.71 11.24 8.89
C LEU A 104 0.66 12.76 8.75
N ASP A 105 0.34 13.50 9.81
CA ASP A 105 0.35 14.96 9.82
C ASP A 105 1.77 15.54 9.64
N ALA A 106 2.79 14.90 10.24
CA ALA A 106 4.19 15.28 10.03
C ALA A 106 4.63 15.04 8.57
N ALA A 107 4.21 13.91 7.99
CA ALA A 107 4.46 13.63 6.57
C ALA A 107 3.76 14.67 5.66
N LEU A 108 2.53 15.11 6.01
CA LEU A 108 1.82 16.13 5.24
C LEU A 108 2.57 17.47 5.22
N GLY A 109 3.08 17.91 6.37
CA GLY A 109 3.89 19.11 6.46
C GLY A 109 5.13 19.03 5.56
N LEU A 110 5.85 17.89 5.60
CA LEU A 110 7.05 17.68 4.77
C LEU A 110 6.73 17.64 3.25
N ALA A 111 5.70 16.90 2.85
CA ALA A 111 5.31 16.81 1.44
C ALA A 111 4.87 18.16 0.87
N THR A 112 4.14 18.95 1.66
CA THR A 112 3.71 20.30 1.30
C THR A 112 4.92 21.25 1.16
N GLN A 113 5.86 21.17 2.09
CA GLN A 113 7.10 21.98 2.03
C GLN A 113 7.94 21.62 0.80
N LEU A 114 8.04 20.35 0.46
CA LEU A 114 8.77 19.86 -0.71
C LEU A 114 8.08 20.17 -2.04
N LYS A 115 6.81 20.52 -2.03
CA LYS A 115 5.98 20.71 -3.24
C LYS A 115 6.06 19.51 -4.18
N ASN A 116 6.10 18.30 -3.62
CA ASN A 116 6.29 17.07 -4.39
C ASN A 116 4.96 16.33 -4.54
N ASP A 117 4.38 16.42 -5.72
CA ASP A 117 3.07 15.84 -6.03
C ASP A 117 3.04 14.31 -5.87
N SER A 118 4.14 13.61 -6.16
CA SER A 118 4.21 12.15 -5.98
C SER A 118 4.11 11.75 -4.50
N LEU A 119 4.80 12.48 -3.62
CA LEU A 119 4.70 12.27 -2.18
C LEU A 119 3.30 12.60 -1.66
N LEU A 120 2.71 13.69 -2.16
CA LEU A 120 1.34 14.08 -1.81
C LEU A 120 0.31 13.04 -2.28
N CYS A 121 0.43 12.48 -3.49
CA CYS A 121 -0.44 11.39 -3.96
C CYS A 121 -0.43 10.21 -2.99
N THR A 122 0.75 9.72 -2.64
CA THR A 122 0.91 8.58 -1.72
C THR A 122 0.33 8.88 -0.34
N LEU A 123 0.56 10.09 0.16
CA LEU A 123 0.09 10.50 1.47
C LEU A 123 -1.42 10.70 1.52
N TYR A 124 -2.03 11.27 0.47
CA TYR A 124 -3.49 11.44 0.42
C TYR A 124 -4.20 10.10 0.45
N GLY A 125 -3.64 9.07 -0.20
CA GLY A 125 -4.11 7.69 -0.03
C GLY A 125 -4.07 7.22 1.42
N ALA A 126 -2.92 7.42 2.11
CA ALA A 126 -2.77 7.01 3.51
C ALA A 126 -3.70 7.79 4.47
N LEU A 127 -3.94 9.08 4.22
CA LEU A 127 -4.90 9.90 4.98
C LEU A 127 -6.35 9.44 4.72
N GLY A 128 -6.66 9.05 3.48
CA GLY A 128 -7.94 8.44 3.14
C GLY A 128 -8.17 7.12 3.85
N GLU A 129 -7.15 6.23 3.84
CA GLU A 129 -7.19 4.97 4.60
C GLU A 129 -7.41 5.22 6.11
N TYR A 130 -6.72 6.20 6.67
CA TYR A 130 -6.88 6.56 8.09
C TYR A 130 -8.30 7.03 8.39
N ALA A 131 -8.83 7.98 7.61
CA ALA A 131 -10.17 8.51 7.80
C ALA A 131 -11.26 7.42 7.65
N ALA A 132 -11.10 6.50 6.70
CA ALA A 132 -12.07 5.42 6.49
C ALA A 132 -12.02 4.33 7.57
N ASN A 133 -10.82 3.90 7.97
CA ASN A 133 -10.66 2.71 8.83
C ASN A 133 -10.64 3.07 10.33
N ILE A 134 -10.21 4.27 10.69
CA ILE A 134 -10.06 4.68 12.10
C ILE A 134 -11.18 5.64 12.51
N ASP A 135 -11.36 6.72 11.75
CA ASP A 135 -12.35 7.75 12.09
C ASP A 135 -13.77 7.36 11.62
N ALA A 136 -13.90 6.37 10.77
CA ALA A 136 -15.14 6.01 10.05
C ALA A 136 -15.76 7.20 9.30
N ASP A 137 -14.95 8.20 8.97
CA ASP A 137 -15.36 9.37 8.19
C ASP A 137 -15.14 9.12 6.70
N PHE A 138 -16.10 8.42 6.08
CA PHE A 138 -16.05 8.09 4.66
C PHE A 138 -16.09 9.31 3.74
N TYR A 139 -16.71 10.39 4.17
CA TYR A 139 -16.72 11.63 3.39
C TYR A 139 -15.31 12.24 3.31
N GLN A 140 -14.67 12.39 4.45
CA GLN A 140 -13.30 12.88 4.51
C GLN A 140 -12.32 11.96 3.80
N ALA A 141 -12.51 10.63 3.93
CA ALA A 141 -11.70 9.63 3.24
C ALA A 141 -11.78 9.81 1.71
N ILE A 142 -12.98 9.91 1.18
CA ILE A 142 -13.23 10.13 -0.25
C ILE A 142 -12.58 11.45 -0.70
N GLN A 143 -12.69 12.52 0.06
CA GLN A 143 -12.06 13.81 -0.28
C GLN A 143 -10.53 13.70 -0.36
N TRP A 144 -9.88 13.03 0.59
CA TRP A 144 -8.43 12.83 0.55
C TRP A 144 -8.01 12.01 -0.68
N ILE A 145 -8.71 10.92 -0.96
CA ILE A 145 -8.39 10.05 -2.08
C ILE A 145 -8.57 10.80 -3.41
N TYR A 146 -9.63 11.61 -3.57
CA TYR A 146 -9.82 12.40 -4.79
C TYR A 146 -8.73 13.45 -5.00
N LYS A 147 -8.22 14.10 -3.95
CA LYS A 147 -7.04 14.98 -4.06
C LYS A 147 -5.83 14.23 -4.61
N GLY A 148 -5.62 13.00 -4.15
CA GLY A 148 -4.55 12.13 -4.69
C GLY A 148 -4.78 11.75 -6.15
N ILE A 149 -6.01 11.37 -6.49
CA ILE A 149 -6.41 11.01 -7.87
C ILE A 149 -6.15 12.18 -8.84
N GLU A 150 -6.58 13.39 -8.49
CA GLU A 150 -6.36 14.59 -9.30
C GLU A 150 -4.86 14.83 -9.55
N LEU A 151 -4.03 14.74 -8.52
CA LEU A 151 -2.58 14.87 -8.66
C LEU A 151 -1.98 13.76 -9.53
N ALA A 152 -2.40 12.51 -9.33
CA ALA A 152 -1.89 11.37 -10.08
C ALA A 152 -2.24 11.48 -11.58
N GLN A 153 -3.45 11.91 -11.91
CA GLN A 153 -3.89 12.15 -13.29
C GLN A 153 -3.12 13.30 -13.93
N ARG A 154 -3.02 14.45 -13.24
CA ARG A 154 -2.28 15.62 -13.73
C ARG A 154 -0.83 15.31 -14.06
N ASN A 155 -0.18 14.48 -13.25
CA ASN A 155 1.22 14.11 -13.41
C ASN A 155 1.43 12.79 -14.18
N ARG A 156 0.37 12.17 -14.70
CA ARG A 156 0.39 10.90 -15.43
C ARG A 156 1.02 9.75 -14.64
N HIS A 157 0.85 9.74 -13.33
CA HIS A 157 1.33 8.70 -12.42
C HIS A 157 0.35 7.52 -12.40
N LYS A 158 0.32 6.70 -13.45
CA LYS A 158 -0.64 5.61 -13.64
C LYS A 158 -0.70 4.64 -12.47
N GLN A 159 0.45 4.25 -11.91
CA GLN A 159 0.49 3.31 -10.78
C GLN A 159 -0.16 3.90 -9.52
N GLN A 160 0.18 5.15 -9.16
CA GLN A 160 -0.44 5.82 -8.01
C GLN A 160 -1.95 6.02 -8.22
N TYR A 161 -2.35 6.37 -9.45
CA TYR A 161 -3.75 6.48 -9.82
C TYR A 161 -4.51 5.18 -9.57
N GLY A 162 -4.00 4.05 -10.06
CA GLY A 162 -4.61 2.74 -9.84
C GLY A 162 -4.71 2.36 -8.36
N LEU A 163 -3.66 2.63 -7.56
CA LEU A 163 -3.69 2.38 -6.12
C LEU A 163 -4.74 3.23 -5.39
N LEU A 164 -4.89 4.49 -5.78
CA LEU A 164 -5.91 5.38 -5.22
C LEU A 164 -7.33 4.94 -5.60
N LEU A 165 -7.53 4.43 -6.82
CA LEU A 165 -8.81 3.84 -7.22
C LEU A 165 -9.15 2.61 -6.37
N SER A 166 -8.18 1.73 -6.10
CA SER A 166 -8.38 0.58 -5.20
C SER A 166 -8.76 1.02 -3.79
N GLN A 167 -8.11 2.06 -3.25
CA GLN A 167 -8.43 2.62 -1.94
C GLN A 167 -9.82 3.26 -1.92
N LEU A 168 -10.20 3.94 -3.00
CA LEU A 168 -11.53 4.51 -3.16
C LEU A 168 -12.61 3.42 -3.17
N ALA A 169 -12.39 2.33 -3.92
CA ALA A 169 -13.27 1.17 -3.93
C ALA A 169 -13.43 0.55 -2.53
N ASN A 170 -12.32 0.40 -1.80
CA ASN A 170 -12.36 -0.07 -0.41
C ASN A 170 -13.17 0.86 0.50
N THR A 171 -13.05 2.16 0.34
CA THR A 171 -13.82 3.15 1.11
C THR A 171 -15.32 3.02 0.83
N TYR A 172 -15.71 2.82 -0.44
CA TYR A 172 -17.10 2.54 -0.81
C TYR A 172 -17.59 1.20 -0.25
N TYR A 173 -16.74 0.17 -0.23
CA TYR A 173 -17.07 -1.11 0.37
C TYR A 173 -17.34 -0.98 1.89
N LEU A 174 -16.49 -0.28 2.62
CA LEU A 174 -16.67 -0.03 4.05
C LEU A 174 -17.96 0.76 4.33
N LYS A 175 -18.27 1.72 3.47
CA LYS A 175 -19.52 2.48 3.49
C LYS A 175 -20.75 1.64 3.10
N ARG A 176 -20.55 0.42 2.61
CA ARG A 176 -21.60 -0.47 2.03
C ARG A 176 -22.31 0.15 0.83
N ASP A 177 -21.59 0.86 -0.01
CA ASP A 177 -22.09 1.56 -1.20
C ASP A 177 -21.56 0.88 -2.48
N GLY A 178 -22.45 0.23 -3.24
CA GLY A 178 -22.11 -0.53 -4.45
C GLY A 178 -21.51 0.30 -5.59
N ASN A 179 -21.58 1.63 -5.52
CA ASN A 179 -20.99 2.52 -6.53
C ASN A 179 -19.45 2.44 -6.62
N GLY A 180 -18.79 1.78 -5.66
CA GLY A 180 -17.36 1.55 -5.68
C GLY A 180 -16.88 0.57 -6.76
N LEU A 181 -17.77 -0.25 -7.34
CA LEU A 181 -17.40 -1.31 -8.29
C LEU A 181 -16.61 -0.79 -9.49
N LYS A 182 -17.00 0.33 -10.06
CA LYS A 182 -16.31 0.93 -11.21
C LYS A 182 -14.84 1.25 -10.91
N TYR A 183 -14.54 1.73 -9.71
CA TYR A 183 -13.16 2.06 -9.30
C TYR A 183 -12.32 0.80 -9.05
N ALA A 184 -12.95 -0.25 -8.52
CA ALA A 184 -12.28 -1.53 -8.34
C ALA A 184 -11.88 -2.15 -9.69
N LEU A 185 -12.81 -2.17 -10.65
CA LEU A 185 -12.57 -2.69 -11.99
C LEU A 185 -11.49 -1.89 -12.73
N GLU A 186 -11.58 -0.56 -12.71
CA GLU A 186 -10.58 0.30 -13.35
C GLU A 186 -9.18 0.12 -12.74
N SER A 187 -9.10 -0.05 -11.41
CA SER A 187 -7.84 -0.37 -10.73
C SER A 187 -7.26 -1.71 -11.19
N TYR A 188 -8.11 -2.73 -11.31
CA TYR A 188 -7.71 -4.06 -11.78
C TYR A 188 -7.19 -4.03 -13.23
N GLU A 189 -7.96 -3.43 -14.15
CA GLU A 189 -7.60 -3.28 -15.56
C GLU A 189 -6.28 -2.55 -15.73
N LEU A 190 -6.08 -1.48 -14.97
CA LEU A 190 -4.82 -0.73 -14.97
C LEU A 190 -3.64 -1.54 -14.44
N GLY A 191 -3.87 -2.37 -13.43
CA GLY A 191 -2.86 -3.32 -12.93
C GLY A 191 -2.43 -4.32 -13.99
N CYS A 192 -3.38 -4.85 -14.76
CA CYS A 192 -3.11 -5.74 -15.89
C CYS A 192 -2.34 -5.01 -17.02
N GLU A 193 -2.77 -3.79 -17.37
CA GLU A 193 -2.10 -2.96 -18.39
C GLU A 193 -0.63 -2.68 -18.02
N LEU A 194 -0.37 -2.33 -16.77
CA LEU A 194 0.96 -1.99 -16.27
C LEU A 194 1.81 -3.23 -15.91
N GLN A 195 1.26 -4.43 -15.99
CA GLN A 195 1.87 -5.67 -15.51
C GLN A 195 2.34 -5.55 -14.03
N ASP A 196 1.61 -4.78 -13.24
CA ASP A 196 1.85 -4.58 -11.81
C ASP A 196 1.06 -5.60 -11.00
N ASN A 197 1.71 -6.67 -10.56
CA ASN A 197 1.08 -7.74 -9.81
C ASN A 197 0.42 -7.26 -8.49
N TYR A 198 0.99 -6.25 -7.83
CA TYR A 198 0.41 -5.73 -6.59
C TYR A 198 -0.89 -4.98 -6.87
N LEU A 199 -0.90 -4.14 -7.89
CA LEU A 199 -2.08 -3.39 -8.30
C LEU A 199 -3.17 -4.32 -8.84
N THR A 200 -2.82 -5.28 -9.71
CA THR A 200 -3.74 -6.30 -10.21
C THR A 200 -4.41 -7.05 -9.07
N TYR A 201 -3.61 -7.56 -8.13
CA TYR A 201 -4.13 -8.29 -6.97
C TYR A 201 -5.03 -7.40 -6.08
N SER A 202 -4.61 -6.16 -5.82
CA SER A 202 -5.41 -5.20 -5.04
C SER A 202 -6.76 -4.92 -5.72
N GLY A 203 -6.74 -4.63 -7.03
CA GLY A 203 -7.95 -4.40 -7.82
C GLY A 203 -8.88 -5.61 -7.88
N ALA A 204 -8.32 -6.83 -8.05
CA ALA A 204 -9.08 -8.07 -8.05
C ALA A 204 -9.82 -8.29 -6.71
N ILE A 205 -9.11 -8.13 -5.57
CA ILE A 205 -9.74 -8.25 -4.24
C ILE A 205 -10.87 -7.23 -4.07
N GLN A 206 -10.65 -5.98 -4.44
CA GLN A 206 -11.68 -4.96 -4.31
C GLN A 206 -12.87 -5.25 -5.23
N SER A 207 -12.61 -5.73 -6.46
CA SER A 207 -13.68 -6.15 -7.38
C SER A 207 -14.51 -7.30 -6.81
N ALA A 208 -13.86 -8.32 -6.23
CA ALA A 208 -14.55 -9.42 -5.56
C ALA A 208 -15.43 -8.92 -4.42
N TYR A 209 -14.92 -8.03 -3.56
CA TYR A 209 -15.68 -7.45 -2.45
C TYR A 209 -16.87 -6.63 -2.94
N MET A 210 -16.71 -5.84 -3.99
CA MET A 210 -17.78 -5.02 -4.55
C MET A 210 -18.86 -5.86 -5.24
N TYR A 211 -18.46 -6.91 -5.98
CA TYR A 211 -19.41 -7.86 -6.56
C TYR A 211 -20.19 -8.62 -5.46
N PHE A 212 -19.50 -9.02 -4.39
CA PHE A 212 -20.15 -9.66 -3.24
C PHE A 212 -21.17 -8.73 -2.57
N LEU A 213 -20.80 -7.45 -2.36
CA LEU A 213 -21.70 -6.44 -1.80
C LEU A 213 -22.95 -6.23 -2.66
N ASN A 214 -22.78 -6.27 -3.99
CA ASN A 214 -23.86 -6.14 -4.98
C ASN A 214 -24.64 -7.46 -5.21
N LYS A 215 -24.39 -8.50 -4.39
CA LYS A 215 -25.03 -9.83 -4.49
C LYS A 215 -24.75 -10.55 -5.81
N GLN A 216 -23.70 -10.23 -6.49
CA GLN A 216 -23.24 -10.82 -7.76
C GLN A 216 -22.15 -11.87 -7.49
N HIS A 217 -22.54 -12.98 -6.82
CA HIS A 217 -21.60 -13.96 -6.25
C HIS A 217 -20.77 -14.70 -7.32
N THR A 218 -21.34 -14.96 -8.49
CA THR A 218 -20.60 -15.61 -9.60
C THR A 218 -19.44 -14.75 -10.07
N GLN A 219 -19.67 -13.46 -10.27
CA GLN A 219 -18.63 -12.51 -10.66
C GLN A 219 -17.60 -12.34 -9.53
N ALA A 220 -18.03 -12.27 -8.27
CA ALA A 220 -17.10 -12.22 -7.14
C ALA A 220 -16.14 -13.41 -7.14
N MET A 221 -16.64 -14.63 -7.38
CA MET A 221 -15.82 -15.85 -7.40
C MET A 221 -14.80 -15.85 -8.56
N ALA A 222 -15.12 -15.27 -9.69
CA ALA A 222 -14.16 -15.17 -10.81
C ALA A 222 -12.91 -14.40 -10.42
N TYR A 223 -13.05 -13.27 -9.70
CA TYR A 223 -11.92 -12.46 -9.23
C TYR A 223 -11.13 -13.05 -8.06
N VAL A 224 -11.68 -14.04 -7.36
CA VAL A 224 -10.96 -14.76 -6.28
C VAL A 224 -10.05 -15.85 -6.85
N GLN A 225 -10.34 -16.35 -8.05
CA GLN A 225 -9.61 -17.45 -8.68
C GLN A 225 -8.42 -16.99 -9.55
N GLU A 226 -8.31 -15.70 -9.84
CA GLU A 226 -7.19 -15.05 -10.53
C GLU A 226 -6.03 -14.73 -9.56
#